data_53efe4792dbede4af8d1fcf42305d7f8
#
_entry.id   53efe4792dbede4af8d1fcf42305d7f8
#
_cell.length_a   1.000
_cell.length_b   1.000
_cell.length_c   1.000
_cell.angle_alpha   90.00
_cell.angle_beta   90.00
_cell.angle_gamma   90.00
#
_symmetry.space_group_name_H-M   'P 1'
#
loop_
_entity.id
_entity.type
_entity.pdbx_description
1 polymer ?
#
loop_
_entity_poly.entity_id
_entity_poly.type
_entity_poly.pdbx_seq_one_letter_code
_entity_poly.pdbx_strand_id
1 'polypeptide(L)'
;MAYQLRLLAGVEKHLERLPRPDGERVVQAMRSLRENPRPDGFVHLEDRLYRIRVGRYRVIYAVFDKEVVVLVCKVARRTEATYRDLRSLLRRVRQAMERGE
;
A
#
# COMPACT_ATOMS: atom_id res chain seq x y z
N MET A 1 -12.13 -14.02 5.40
CA MET A 1 -11.46 -13.46 6.59
C MET A 1 -10.80 -12.15 6.21
N ALA A 2 -11.04 -11.10 6.99
CA ALA A 2 -10.49 -9.78 6.66
C ALA A 2 -9.07 -9.61 7.20
N TYR A 3 -8.21 -9.02 6.39
CA TYR A 3 -6.87 -8.63 6.81
C TYR A 3 -6.96 -7.34 7.62
N GLN A 4 -6.03 -7.14 8.54
CA GLN A 4 -5.87 -5.87 9.23
C GLN A 4 -5.17 -4.91 8.28
N LEU A 5 -5.74 -3.70 8.11
CA LEU A 5 -5.13 -2.68 7.27
C LEU A 5 -4.28 -1.76 8.16
N ARG A 6 -3.02 -1.63 7.81
CA ARG A 6 -2.09 -0.72 8.49
C ARG A 6 -1.45 0.21 7.46
N LEU A 7 -1.02 1.37 7.92
CA LEU A 7 -0.35 2.36 7.08
C LEU A 7 1.06 2.59 7.59
N LEU A 8 2.02 2.55 6.67
CA LEU A 8 3.38 2.94 7.00
C LEU A 8 3.42 4.44 7.30
N ALA A 9 4.34 4.86 8.16
CA ALA A 9 4.47 6.27 8.55
C ALA A 9 4.54 7.18 7.33
N GLY A 10 3.78 8.27 7.36
CA GLY A 10 3.73 9.25 6.27
C GLY A 10 2.63 9.03 5.25
N VAL A 11 2.08 7.82 5.16
CA VAL A 11 1.03 7.52 4.17
C VAL A 11 -0.23 8.33 4.45
N GLU A 12 -0.66 8.41 5.70
CA GLU A 12 -1.87 9.14 6.07
C GLU A 12 -1.78 10.61 5.69
N LYS A 13 -0.66 11.26 5.99
CA LYS A 13 -0.45 12.66 5.62
C LYS A 13 -0.47 12.86 4.12
N HIS A 14 0.12 11.92 3.39
CA HIS A 14 0.13 12.00 1.94
C HIS A 14 -1.29 11.90 1.38
N LEU A 15 -2.11 11.02 1.93
CA LEU A 15 -3.50 10.87 1.52
C LEU A 15 -4.31 12.15 1.74
N GLU A 16 -4.07 12.85 2.84
CA GLU A 16 -4.74 14.11 3.16
C GLU A 16 -4.44 15.20 2.14
N ARG A 17 -3.30 15.13 1.47
CA ARG A 17 -2.89 16.12 0.46
C ARG A 17 -3.45 15.85 -0.93
N LEU A 18 -4.02 14.67 -1.16
CA LEU A 18 -4.60 14.37 -2.46
C LEU A 18 -5.89 15.16 -2.68
N PRO A 19 -6.21 15.53 -3.95
CA PRO A 19 -7.52 16.09 -4.25
C PRO A 19 -8.61 15.19 -3.69
N ARG A 20 -9.65 15.77 -3.14
CA ARG A 20 -10.65 15.01 -2.39
C ARG A 20 -11.24 13.82 -3.12
N PRO A 21 -11.69 13.94 -4.40
CA PRO A 21 -12.20 12.75 -5.09
C PRO A 21 -11.16 11.65 -5.24
N ASP A 22 -9.91 12.02 -5.50
CA ASP A 22 -8.82 11.07 -5.66
C ASP A 22 -8.49 10.38 -4.35
N GLY A 23 -8.42 11.15 -3.27
CA GLY A 23 -8.14 10.61 -1.93
C GLY A 23 -9.21 9.61 -1.50
N GLU A 24 -10.46 9.91 -1.74
CA GLU A 24 -11.56 9.00 -1.40
C GLU A 24 -11.47 7.69 -2.16
N ARG A 25 -11.16 7.75 -3.47
CA ARG A 25 -10.98 6.56 -4.29
C ARG A 25 -9.83 5.69 -3.81
N VAL A 26 -8.71 6.32 -3.48
CA VAL A 26 -7.54 5.60 -2.98
C VAL A 26 -7.84 4.92 -1.65
N VAL A 27 -8.47 5.63 -0.72
CA VAL A 27 -8.84 5.07 0.58
C VAL A 27 -9.80 3.90 0.41
N GLN A 28 -10.79 4.03 -0.47
CA GLN A 28 -11.75 2.97 -0.73
C GLN A 28 -11.05 1.72 -1.28
N ALA A 29 -10.13 1.90 -2.22
CA ALA A 29 -9.37 0.80 -2.80
C ALA A 29 -8.49 0.12 -1.74
N MET A 30 -7.87 0.91 -0.85
CA MET A 30 -7.07 0.38 0.25
C MET A 30 -7.91 -0.47 1.19
N ARG A 31 -9.10 0.01 1.54
CA ARG A 31 -10.02 -0.74 2.40
C ARG A 31 -10.45 -2.06 1.76
N SER A 32 -10.63 -2.06 0.46
CA SER A 32 -11.01 -3.28 -0.28
C SER A 32 -9.92 -4.35 -0.21
N LEU A 33 -8.66 -3.97 -0.02
CA LEU A 33 -7.57 -4.92 0.13
C LEU A 33 -7.72 -5.80 1.38
N ARG A 34 -8.50 -5.38 2.36
CA ARG A 34 -8.76 -6.17 3.56
C ARG A 34 -9.49 -7.48 3.23
N GLU A 35 -10.40 -7.42 2.27
CA GLU A 35 -11.16 -8.60 1.86
C GLU A 35 -10.43 -9.41 0.80
N ASN A 36 -9.69 -8.72 -0.08
CA ASN A 36 -8.94 -9.38 -1.15
C ASN A 36 -7.64 -8.62 -1.39
N PRO A 37 -6.52 -9.06 -0.81
CA PRO A 37 -5.24 -8.36 -0.97
C PRO A 37 -4.61 -8.54 -2.35
N ARG A 38 -5.16 -9.40 -3.19
CA ARG A 38 -4.68 -9.60 -4.56
C ARG A 38 -5.84 -9.45 -5.55
N PRO A 39 -6.42 -8.22 -5.65
CA PRO A 39 -7.56 -8.00 -6.53
C PRO A 39 -7.16 -8.03 -8.00
N ASP A 40 -8.13 -8.08 -8.89
CA ASP A 40 -7.87 -8.00 -10.32
C ASP A 40 -7.02 -6.77 -10.62
N GLY A 41 -6.00 -6.95 -11.44
CA GLY A 41 -5.09 -5.87 -11.81
C GLY A 41 -3.92 -5.66 -10.88
N PHE A 42 -3.81 -6.46 -9.82
CA PHE A 42 -2.63 -6.37 -8.97
C PHE A 42 -1.37 -6.79 -9.73
N VAL A 43 -0.23 -6.24 -9.31
CA VAL A 43 1.08 -6.65 -9.81
C VAL A 43 1.96 -6.98 -8.63
N HIS A 44 2.59 -8.13 -8.66
CA HIS A 44 3.61 -8.50 -7.67
C HIS A 44 4.91 -7.81 -8.07
N LEU A 45 5.49 -7.04 -7.15
CA LEU A 45 6.71 -6.29 -7.42
C LEU A 45 7.95 -7.07 -7.00
N GLU A 46 8.15 -7.21 -5.71
CA GLU A 46 9.32 -7.87 -5.16
C GLU A 46 8.98 -8.33 -3.74
N ASP A 47 9.39 -9.57 -3.38
CA ASP A 47 9.17 -10.13 -2.06
C ASP A 47 7.68 -10.05 -1.69
N ARG A 48 7.33 -9.30 -0.63
CA ARG A 48 5.95 -9.15 -0.15
C ARG A 48 5.23 -7.93 -0.74
N LEU A 49 5.89 -7.20 -1.62
CA LEU A 49 5.34 -5.97 -2.17
C LEU A 49 4.50 -6.21 -3.40
N TYR A 50 3.37 -5.55 -3.42
CA TYR A 50 2.40 -5.58 -4.51
C TYR A 50 2.00 -4.15 -4.86
N ARG A 51 1.40 -3.98 -6.03
CA ARG A 51 0.92 -2.70 -6.48
C ARG A 51 -0.45 -2.83 -7.10
N ILE A 52 -1.34 -1.88 -6.80
CA ILE A 52 -2.59 -1.69 -7.54
C ILE A 52 -2.62 -0.28 -8.11
N ARG A 53 -3.38 -0.10 -9.17
CA ARG A 53 -3.62 1.21 -9.76
C ARG A 53 -4.99 1.69 -9.35
N VAL A 54 -5.05 2.98 -8.98
CA VAL A 54 -6.32 3.64 -8.62
C VAL A 54 -6.32 4.98 -9.35
N GLY A 55 -7.01 5.05 -10.49
CA GLY A 55 -6.98 6.24 -11.31
C GLY A 55 -5.57 6.56 -11.76
N ARG A 56 -5.10 7.77 -11.43
CA ARG A 56 -3.74 8.22 -11.77
C ARG A 56 -2.70 7.88 -10.71
N TYR A 57 -3.07 7.09 -9.71
CA TYR A 57 -2.17 6.75 -8.61
C TYR A 57 -1.82 5.29 -8.60
N ARG A 58 -0.70 4.98 -7.98
CA ARG A 58 -0.28 3.63 -7.65
C ARG A 58 -0.22 3.49 -6.14
N VAL A 59 -0.75 2.40 -5.63
CA VAL A 59 -0.68 2.06 -4.21
C VAL A 59 0.23 0.87 -4.08
N ILE A 60 1.34 1.04 -3.35
CA ILE A 60 2.27 -0.05 -3.05
C ILE A 60 1.98 -0.52 -1.63
N TYR A 61 1.82 -1.81 -1.48
CA TYR A 61 1.48 -2.41 -0.19
C TYR A 61 2.19 -3.75 -0.02
N ALA A 62 2.36 -4.14 1.22
CA ALA A 62 2.93 -5.43 1.58
C ALA A 62 1.82 -6.34 2.10
N VAL A 63 1.91 -7.63 1.79
CA VAL A 63 0.94 -8.62 2.29
C VAL A 63 1.67 -9.60 3.19
N PHE A 64 1.17 -9.73 4.40
CA PHE A 64 1.67 -10.67 5.40
C PHE A 64 0.56 -11.68 5.67
N ASP A 65 0.56 -12.78 4.93
CA ASP A 65 -0.53 -13.75 5.00
C ASP A 65 -0.61 -14.44 6.36
N LYS A 66 0.52 -14.78 6.97
CA LYS A 66 0.54 -15.40 8.29
C LYS A 66 -0.05 -14.50 9.36
N GLU A 67 0.34 -13.24 9.33
CA GLU A 67 -0.11 -12.24 10.31
C GLU A 67 -1.49 -11.69 9.97
N VAL A 68 -1.97 -11.96 8.76
CA VAL A 68 -3.24 -11.46 8.23
C VAL A 68 -3.25 -9.92 8.24
N VAL A 69 -2.17 -9.34 7.70
CA VAL A 69 -1.96 -7.88 7.64
C VAL A 69 -1.69 -7.44 6.21
N VAL A 70 -2.33 -6.35 5.81
CA VAL A 70 -1.97 -5.57 4.62
C VAL A 70 -1.40 -4.25 5.12
N LEU A 71 -0.15 -3.97 4.77
CA LEU A 71 0.54 -2.75 5.16
C LEU A 71 0.72 -1.87 3.93
N VAL A 72 0.00 -0.75 3.86
CA VAL A 72 0.15 0.20 2.77
C VAL A 72 1.43 0.99 2.97
N CYS A 73 2.32 0.95 1.99
CA CYS A 73 3.67 1.48 2.11
C CYS A 73 3.84 2.82 1.41
N LYS A 74 3.18 3.02 0.30
CA LYS A 74 3.37 4.22 -0.50
C LYS A 74 2.18 4.45 -1.43
N VAL A 75 1.81 5.71 -1.60
CA VAL A 75 0.85 6.14 -2.63
C VAL A 75 1.58 7.15 -3.49
N ALA A 76 1.61 6.94 -4.80
CA ALA A 76 2.36 7.80 -5.70
C ALA A 76 1.61 7.96 -7.02
N ARG A 77 1.87 9.07 -7.72
CA ARG A 77 1.35 9.25 -9.07
C ARG A 77 2.03 8.29 -10.04
N ARG A 78 1.30 7.87 -11.07
CA ARG A 78 1.82 6.96 -12.10
C ARG A 78 3.06 7.51 -12.79
N THR A 79 3.20 8.83 -12.86
CA THR A 79 4.31 9.50 -13.53
C THR A 79 5.57 9.58 -12.67
N GLU A 80 5.48 9.28 -11.39
CA GLU A 80 6.63 9.31 -10.49
C GLU A 80 7.46 8.05 -10.62
N ALA A 81 8.75 8.14 -10.30
CA ALA A 81 9.64 6.98 -10.27
C ALA A 81 9.35 6.13 -9.05
N THR A 82 8.26 5.38 -9.10
CA THR A 82 7.66 4.68 -7.97
C THR A 82 8.51 3.52 -7.47
N TYR A 83 9.31 2.91 -8.35
CA TYR A 83 9.98 1.64 -8.04
C TYR A 83 11.47 1.77 -7.74
N ARG A 84 12.00 3.00 -7.62
CA ARG A 84 13.42 3.22 -7.40
C ARG A 84 13.95 2.62 -6.12
N ASP A 85 13.15 2.65 -5.08
CA ASP A 85 13.59 2.33 -3.72
C ASP A 85 12.83 1.17 -3.09
N LEU A 86 12.56 0.10 -3.87
CA LEU A 86 11.84 -1.05 -3.32
C LEU A 86 12.58 -1.69 -2.14
N ARG A 87 13.92 -1.76 -2.20
CA ARG A 87 14.70 -2.33 -1.10
C ARG A 87 14.59 -1.50 0.16
N SER A 88 14.64 -0.19 0.02
CA SER A 88 14.47 0.72 1.14
C SER A 88 13.07 0.57 1.74
N LEU A 89 12.08 0.46 0.88
CA LEU A 89 10.71 0.27 1.29
C LEU A 89 10.52 -1.05 2.04
N LEU A 90 11.12 -2.14 1.53
CA LEU A 90 11.08 -3.44 2.21
C LEU A 90 11.69 -3.37 3.60
N ARG A 91 12.80 -2.64 3.74
CA ARG A 91 13.44 -2.46 5.04
C ARG A 91 12.52 -1.76 6.02
N ARG A 92 11.86 -0.70 5.58
CA ARG A 92 10.91 0.05 6.42
C ARG A 92 9.70 -0.80 6.80
N VAL A 93 9.25 -1.64 5.88
CA VAL A 93 8.13 -2.56 6.11
C VAL A 93 8.49 -3.57 7.19
N ARG A 94 9.69 -4.15 7.11
CA ARG A 94 10.16 -5.09 8.14
C ARG A 94 10.24 -4.44 9.51
N GLN A 95 10.79 -3.23 9.57
CA GLN A 95 10.89 -2.48 10.82
C GLN A 95 9.52 -2.19 11.42
N ALA A 96 8.56 -1.79 10.58
CA ALA A 96 7.22 -1.51 11.04
C ALA A 96 6.54 -2.74 11.61
N MET A 97 6.71 -3.90 10.98
CA MET A 97 6.13 -5.15 11.46
C MET A 97 6.78 -5.61 12.76
N GLU A 98 8.09 -5.46 12.89
CA GLU A 98 8.81 -5.80 14.12
C GLU A 98 8.36 -4.94 15.30
N ARG A 99 8.03 -3.67 15.04
CA ARG A 99 7.57 -2.73 16.08
C ARG A 99 6.09 -2.87 16.39
N GLY A 100 5.33 -3.62 15.59
CA GLY A 100 3.90 -3.73 15.74
C GLY A 100 3.13 -2.50 15.25
N GLU A 101 3.75 -1.70 14.42
CA GLU A 101 3.11 -0.51 13.85
C GLU A 101 2.04 -0.85 12.81
#